data_9ffab64079f9ae084876a83984ea9d85
#
_entry.id   9ffab64079f9ae084876a83984ea9d85
#
_cell.length_a   1.000
_cell.length_b   1.000
_cell.length_c   1.000
_cell.angle_alpha   90.00
_cell.angle_beta   90.00
_cell.angle_gamma   90.00
#
_symmetry.space_group_name_H-M   'P 1'
#
loop_
_entity.id
_entity.type
_entity.pdbx_description
1 polymer ?
#
loop_
_entity_poly.entity_id
_entity_poly.type
_entity_poly.pdbx_seq_one_letter_code
_entity_poly.pdbx_strand_id
1 'polypeptide(L)'
;PQKKNIAPEDVGKRSQVFNGVFPDSIWSTIVQGNTNKLLNTLDGCDGLKTGYIKESGYNLSLTCQRNGERFLSVTMKGPGRNIFIGNELRQKDGTTLQEFAFNTFKTTEEINYKEFIVPVLGSKKDAIKLIVPCSLQTSIPKFKDKNGNQINNSISVEIIKPNVLFGEILQGKEYGKIKVYSGNFLIREESLIADRESNKSNILKRIFDKLIYFTIKK
;
A
#
# COMPACT_ATOMS: atom_id res chain seq x y z
N PRO A 1 -19.10 13.57 -25.06
CA PRO A 1 -18.78 14.38 -23.90
C PRO A 1 -17.28 14.22 -23.62
N GLN A 2 -16.51 15.27 -23.91
CA GLN A 2 -15.08 15.25 -23.59
C GLN A 2 -14.96 15.35 -22.06
N LYS A 3 -14.48 14.28 -21.43
CA LYS A 3 -13.99 14.37 -20.05
C LYS A 3 -12.84 15.34 -20.06
N LYS A 4 -13.01 16.51 -19.46
CA LYS A 4 -11.89 17.39 -19.17
C LYS A 4 -10.99 16.63 -18.19
N ASN A 5 -9.80 16.26 -18.61
CA ASN A 5 -8.80 15.68 -17.71
C ASN A 5 -8.48 16.75 -16.66
N ILE A 6 -8.96 16.54 -15.45
CA ILE A 6 -8.59 17.34 -14.29
C ILE A 6 -7.22 16.82 -13.84
N ALA A 7 -6.24 17.70 -13.73
CA ALA A 7 -4.94 17.31 -13.23
C ALA A 7 -5.07 16.68 -11.84
N PRO A 8 -4.25 15.65 -11.50
CA PRO A 8 -4.34 14.96 -10.21
C PRO A 8 -4.26 15.89 -9.00
N GLU A 9 -3.51 16.98 -9.11
CA GLU A 9 -3.39 18.03 -8.08
C GLU A 9 -4.67 18.82 -7.84
N ASP A 10 -5.58 18.84 -8.79
CA ASP A 10 -6.85 19.56 -8.71
C ASP A 10 -8.01 18.69 -8.20
N VAL A 11 -7.79 17.39 -8.08
CA VAL A 11 -8.81 16.47 -7.58
C VAL A 11 -9.06 16.76 -6.10
N GLY A 12 -10.28 17.14 -5.80
CA GLY A 12 -10.73 17.44 -4.45
C GLY A 12 -10.63 18.90 -4.01
N LYS A 13 -9.80 19.71 -4.63
CA LYS A 13 -9.61 21.14 -4.25
C LYS A 13 -10.47 22.11 -5.06
N ARG A 14 -10.99 21.69 -6.19
CA ARG A 14 -11.81 22.53 -7.08
C ARG A 14 -13.26 22.04 -7.17
N SER A 15 -14.13 22.95 -7.53
CA SER A 15 -15.48 22.58 -7.94
C SER A 15 -15.43 21.63 -9.12
N GLN A 16 -16.08 20.50 -9.04
CA GLN A 16 -16.23 19.60 -10.17
C GLN A 16 -17.25 20.18 -11.15
N VAL A 17 -16.86 20.32 -12.41
CA VAL A 17 -17.75 20.75 -13.47
C VAL A 17 -18.27 19.50 -14.18
N PHE A 18 -19.55 19.22 -14.06
CA PHE A 18 -20.21 18.15 -14.79
C PHE A 18 -20.95 18.74 -15.99
N ASN A 19 -20.56 18.33 -17.19
CA ASN A 19 -21.33 18.60 -18.40
C ASN A 19 -22.24 17.40 -18.64
N GLY A 20 -23.50 17.49 -18.22
CA GLY A 20 -24.50 16.48 -18.51
C GLY A 20 -25.12 16.74 -19.90
N VAL A 21 -25.28 15.70 -20.72
CA VAL A 21 -26.02 15.73 -21.97
C VAL A 21 -27.45 15.35 -21.65
N PHE A 22 -28.38 16.33 -21.72
CA PHE A 22 -29.80 16.04 -21.81
C PHE A 22 -30.20 16.11 -23.29
N PRO A 23 -31.12 15.25 -23.76
CA PRO A 23 -31.60 15.32 -25.12
C PRO A 23 -32.23 16.68 -25.36
N ASP A 24 -31.83 17.30 -26.46
CA ASP A 24 -32.46 18.45 -27.10
C ASP A 24 -32.54 19.76 -26.31
N SER A 25 -31.39 20.45 -26.21
CA SER A 25 -31.30 21.91 -26.08
C SER A 25 -31.00 22.55 -24.72
N ILE A 26 -30.86 21.84 -23.62
CA ILE A 26 -30.48 22.51 -22.36
C ILE A 26 -29.16 21.91 -21.84
N TRP A 27 -28.06 22.46 -22.31
CA TRP A 27 -26.76 22.24 -21.69
C TRP A 27 -26.65 23.14 -20.46
N SER A 28 -26.70 22.54 -19.26
CA SER A 28 -26.35 23.27 -18.04
C SER A 28 -25.01 22.76 -17.49
N THR A 29 -24.13 23.68 -17.22
CA THR A 29 -22.92 23.38 -16.46
C THR A 29 -23.31 23.38 -14.99
N ILE A 30 -23.25 22.21 -14.35
CA ILE A 30 -23.46 22.10 -12.90
C ILE A 30 -22.09 22.32 -12.24
N VAL A 31 -21.96 23.39 -11.49
CA VAL A 31 -20.79 23.67 -10.65
C VAL A 31 -21.16 23.29 -9.22
N GLN A 32 -20.50 22.28 -8.67
CA GLN A 32 -20.74 21.81 -7.31
C GLN A 32 -19.45 21.86 -6.50
N GLY A 33 -19.50 22.53 -5.36
CA GLY A 33 -18.38 22.54 -4.39
C GLY A 33 -18.16 21.15 -3.80
N ASN A 34 -16.89 20.84 -3.48
CA ASN A 34 -16.57 19.60 -2.79
C ASN A 34 -17.20 19.59 -1.39
N THR A 35 -17.82 18.47 -1.04
CA THR A 35 -18.49 18.29 0.26
C THR A 35 -17.52 18.01 1.39
N ASN A 36 -16.27 17.65 1.09
CA ASN A 36 -15.20 17.51 2.07
C ASN A 36 -14.53 18.87 2.36
N LYS A 37 -14.97 19.56 3.40
CA LYS A 37 -14.43 20.87 3.76
C LYS A 37 -13.00 20.81 4.29
N LEU A 38 -12.52 19.64 4.73
CA LEU A 38 -11.14 19.46 5.22
C LEU A 38 -10.10 19.70 4.13
N LEU A 39 -10.47 19.63 2.86
CA LEU A 39 -9.60 20.01 1.74
C LEU A 39 -9.04 21.42 1.83
N ASN A 40 -9.74 22.31 2.52
CA ASN A 40 -9.33 23.71 2.66
C ASN A 40 -8.84 24.08 4.07
N THR A 41 -9.02 23.18 5.06
CA THR A 41 -8.79 23.50 6.47
C THR A 41 -7.80 22.58 7.17
N LEU A 42 -7.58 21.38 6.64
CA LEU A 42 -6.63 20.43 7.21
C LEU A 42 -5.37 20.37 6.36
N ASP A 43 -4.22 20.61 6.99
CA ASP A 43 -2.93 20.59 6.33
C ASP A 43 -2.67 19.25 5.61
N GLY A 44 -2.19 19.34 4.36
CA GLY A 44 -1.89 18.20 3.51
C GLY A 44 -3.10 17.40 3.03
N CYS A 45 -4.32 17.78 3.38
CA CYS A 45 -5.53 17.08 2.94
C CYS A 45 -5.76 17.25 1.42
N ASP A 46 -5.86 16.14 0.70
CA ASP A 46 -6.04 16.10 -0.75
C ASP A 46 -7.17 15.18 -1.23
N GLY A 47 -7.91 14.57 -0.34
CA GLY A 47 -9.07 13.70 -0.67
C GLY A 47 -9.73 13.11 0.56
N LEU A 48 -10.66 12.19 0.38
CA LEU A 48 -11.13 11.58 -0.84
C LEU A 48 -12.63 11.81 -1.03
N LYS A 49 -13.47 11.17 -0.19
CA LYS A 49 -14.91 11.10 -0.40
C LYS A 49 -15.69 11.17 0.90
N THR A 50 -16.78 11.91 0.86
CA THR A 50 -17.81 11.91 1.90
C THR A 50 -19.01 11.09 1.45
N GLY A 51 -19.73 10.50 2.39
CA GLY A 51 -20.97 9.79 2.12
C GLY A 51 -21.99 9.98 3.25
N TYR A 52 -23.26 9.90 2.90
CA TYR A 52 -24.37 9.84 3.87
C TYR A 52 -25.55 9.09 3.27
N ILE A 53 -26.04 8.13 4.01
CA ILE A 53 -27.39 7.58 3.87
C ILE A 53 -27.93 7.34 5.28
N LYS A 54 -29.26 7.30 5.41
CA LYS A 54 -29.91 7.19 6.73
C LYS A 54 -29.43 5.97 7.52
N GLU A 55 -29.22 4.86 6.84
CA GLU A 55 -28.84 3.58 7.42
C GLU A 55 -27.36 3.54 7.84
N SER A 56 -26.48 4.18 7.07
CA SER A 56 -25.02 4.15 7.31
C SER A 56 -24.47 5.39 8.02
N GLY A 57 -25.31 6.40 8.27
CA GLY A 57 -24.87 7.64 8.89
C GLY A 57 -23.88 8.45 8.04
N TYR A 58 -23.10 9.29 8.69
CA TYR A 58 -22.08 10.14 8.05
C TYR A 58 -20.78 9.37 7.92
N ASN A 59 -20.27 9.29 6.69
CA ASN A 59 -19.05 8.54 6.36
C ASN A 59 -18.04 9.49 5.73
N LEU A 60 -16.75 9.23 6.00
CA LEU A 60 -15.63 9.99 5.44
C LEU A 60 -14.46 9.06 5.16
N SER A 61 -13.99 9.08 3.92
CA SER A 61 -12.67 8.58 3.55
C SER A 61 -11.79 9.80 3.33
N LEU A 62 -10.70 9.90 4.09
CA LEU A 62 -9.84 11.07 4.15
C LEU A 62 -8.39 10.67 3.92
N THR A 63 -7.66 11.41 3.08
CA THR A 63 -6.24 11.24 2.86
C THR A 63 -5.53 12.57 3.03
N CYS A 64 -4.36 12.51 3.68
CA CYS A 64 -3.47 13.65 3.84
C CYS A 64 -2.03 13.22 3.54
N GLN A 65 -1.27 14.13 2.94
CA GLN A 65 0.16 13.95 2.68
C GLN A 65 0.95 15.12 3.30
N ARG A 66 1.94 14.79 4.15
CA ARG A 66 2.84 15.76 4.79
C ARG A 66 4.26 15.21 4.78
N ASN A 67 5.22 16.00 4.37
CA ASN A 67 6.66 15.64 4.38
C ASN A 67 6.96 14.28 3.72
N GLY A 68 6.28 13.93 2.63
CA GLY A 68 6.42 12.66 1.93
C GLY A 68 5.65 11.49 2.54
N GLU A 69 5.10 11.63 3.73
CA GLU A 69 4.25 10.62 4.39
C GLU A 69 2.79 10.81 4.01
N ARG A 70 2.09 9.71 3.73
CA ARG A 70 0.66 9.71 3.42
C ARG A 70 -0.09 8.74 4.32
N PHE A 71 -1.18 9.25 4.90
CA PHE A 71 -2.11 8.43 5.67
C PHE A 71 -3.52 8.51 5.11
N LEU A 72 -4.21 7.39 5.20
CA LEU A 72 -5.62 7.23 4.85
C LEU A 72 -6.41 6.87 6.11
N SER A 73 -7.51 7.56 6.36
CA SER A 73 -8.47 7.20 7.39
C SER A 73 -9.85 7.01 6.80
N VAL A 74 -10.61 6.06 7.36
CA VAL A 74 -11.99 5.81 6.99
C VAL A 74 -12.83 5.78 8.25
N THR A 75 -13.80 6.70 8.34
CA THR A 75 -14.79 6.72 9.40
C THR A 75 -16.17 6.38 8.84
N MET A 76 -16.90 5.55 9.54
CA MET A 76 -18.21 5.08 9.12
C MET A 76 -19.23 5.25 10.25
N LYS A 77 -20.48 5.40 9.86
CA LYS A 77 -21.63 5.48 10.79
C LYS A 77 -21.49 6.63 11.80
N GLY A 78 -20.90 7.75 11.36
CA GLY A 78 -20.82 8.95 12.19
C GLY A 78 -22.23 9.45 12.55
N PRO A 79 -22.45 9.92 13.80
CA PRO A 79 -23.72 10.45 14.25
C PRO A 79 -24.01 11.84 13.68
N GLY A 80 -25.26 12.28 13.74
CA GLY A 80 -25.66 13.63 13.39
C GLY A 80 -27.17 13.71 13.18
N ARG A 81 -27.83 14.58 13.93
CA ARG A 81 -29.29 14.80 13.79
C ARG A 81 -29.66 15.61 12.56
N ASN A 82 -28.70 16.29 11.96
CA ASN A 82 -28.86 17.03 10.71
C ASN A 82 -27.51 17.10 9.99
N ILE A 83 -27.53 17.59 8.73
CA ILE A 83 -26.35 17.64 7.87
C ILE A 83 -25.20 18.50 8.41
N PHE A 84 -25.51 19.57 9.14
CA PHE A 84 -24.49 20.47 9.69
C PHE A 84 -23.70 19.77 10.80
N ILE A 85 -24.42 19.19 11.77
CA ILE A 85 -23.80 18.47 12.90
C ILE A 85 -23.09 17.22 12.42
N GLY A 86 -23.69 16.44 11.51
CA GLY A 86 -23.04 15.24 10.99
C GLY A 86 -21.78 15.54 10.18
N ASN A 87 -21.77 16.63 9.43
CA ASN A 87 -20.56 17.09 8.73
C ASN A 87 -19.47 17.54 9.70
N GLU A 88 -19.83 18.27 10.75
CA GLU A 88 -18.89 18.73 11.76
C GLU A 88 -18.23 17.54 12.49
N LEU A 89 -19.04 16.60 12.95
CA LEU A 89 -18.56 15.43 13.69
C LEU A 89 -17.63 14.55 12.84
N ARG A 90 -18.04 14.20 11.61
CA ARG A 90 -17.15 13.39 10.74
C ARG A 90 -15.84 14.09 10.37
N GLN A 91 -15.85 15.43 10.24
CA GLN A 91 -14.64 16.21 10.02
C GLN A 91 -13.73 16.19 11.24
N LYS A 92 -14.29 16.35 12.44
CA LYS A 92 -13.56 16.23 13.70
C LYS A 92 -12.92 14.85 13.84
N ASP A 93 -13.67 13.78 13.59
CA ASP A 93 -13.15 12.42 13.64
C ASP A 93 -12.01 12.21 12.62
N GLY A 94 -12.21 12.65 11.37
CA GLY A 94 -11.19 12.56 10.33
C GLY A 94 -9.92 13.33 10.70
N THR A 95 -10.04 14.55 11.18
CA THR A 95 -8.91 15.37 11.65
C THR A 95 -8.18 14.66 12.80
N THR A 96 -8.91 14.18 13.80
CA THR A 96 -8.32 13.47 14.95
C THR A 96 -7.51 12.25 14.52
N LEU A 97 -8.03 11.44 13.59
CA LEU A 97 -7.33 10.27 13.08
C LEU A 97 -6.07 10.65 12.27
N GLN A 98 -6.14 11.68 11.45
CA GLN A 98 -4.97 12.14 10.68
C GLN A 98 -3.88 12.69 11.60
N GLU A 99 -4.24 13.54 12.55
CA GLU A 99 -3.27 14.07 13.54
C GLU A 99 -2.68 12.93 14.39
N PHE A 100 -3.49 11.96 14.81
CA PHE A 100 -2.98 10.77 15.50
C PHE A 100 -1.98 10.02 14.62
N ALA A 101 -2.29 9.79 13.33
CA ALA A 101 -1.42 9.08 12.42
C ALA A 101 -0.07 9.79 12.25
N PHE A 102 -0.08 11.08 11.90
CA PHE A 102 1.15 11.87 11.72
C PHE A 102 1.97 12.05 13.01
N ASN A 103 1.33 12.09 14.17
CA ASN A 103 2.03 12.18 15.45
C ASN A 103 2.60 10.86 15.93
N THR A 104 1.95 9.73 15.56
CA THR A 104 2.27 8.40 16.10
C THR A 104 3.16 7.57 15.19
N PHE A 105 3.04 7.74 13.87
CA PHE A 105 3.74 6.91 12.90
C PHE A 105 4.71 7.73 12.04
N LYS A 106 5.73 7.06 11.54
CA LYS A 106 6.60 7.54 10.46
C LYS A 106 6.75 6.46 9.40
N THR A 107 6.89 6.86 8.15
CA THR A 107 7.22 5.93 7.07
C THR A 107 8.72 5.70 7.07
N THR A 108 9.14 4.44 6.91
CA THR A 108 10.56 4.11 6.75
C THR A 108 11.07 4.63 5.41
N GLU A 109 12.37 4.85 5.32
CA GLU A 109 13.03 4.93 4.01
C GLU A 109 12.80 3.64 3.22
N GLU A 110 13.00 3.70 1.91
CA GLU A 110 12.89 2.51 1.09
C GLU A 110 13.95 1.49 1.52
N ILE A 111 13.50 0.30 1.90
CA ILE A 111 14.39 -0.76 2.31
C ILE A 111 14.94 -1.40 1.04
N ASN A 112 16.18 -1.03 0.69
CA ASN A 112 16.88 -1.63 -0.42
C ASN A 112 17.27 -3.05 -0.06
N TYR A 113 16.77 -4.00 -0.83
CA TYR A 113 17.16 -5.41 -0.75
C TYR A 113 17.89 -5.81 -2.03
N LYS A 114 18.87 -6.69 -1.88
CA LYS A 114 19.57 -7.27 -3.02
C LYS A 114 18.64 -8.26 -3.72
N GLU A 115 18.77 -8.33 -5.05
CA GLU A 115 18.14 -9.38 -5.82
C GLU A 115 18.64 -10.75 -5.38
N PHE A 116 17.74 -11.71 -5.19
CA PHE A 116 18.10 -13.03 -4.73
C PHE A 116 18.16 -13.99 -5.91
N ILE A 117 19.36 -14.31 -6.36
CA ILE A 117 19.55 -15.35 -7.37
C ILE A 117 19.62 -16.69 -6.64
N VAL A 118 18.76 -17.63 -7.04
CA VAL A 118 18.69 -18.97 -6.48
C VAL A 118 18.97 -19.98 -7.58
N PRO A 119 19.97 -20.87 -7.41
CA PRO A 119 20.24 -21.97 -8.33
C PRO A 119 19.02 -22.88 -8.48
N VAL A 120 18.81 -23.40 -9.70
CA VAL A 120 17.71 -24.33 -9.99
C VAL A 120 18.29 -25.55 -10.65
N LEU A 121 18.07 -26.71 -10.03
CA LEU A 121 18.45 -28.02 -10.55
C LEU A 121 17.25 -28.69 -11.23
N GLY A 122 17.49 -29.54 -12.20
CA GLY A 122 16.42 -30.25 -12.92
C GLY A 122 15.56 -29.37 -13.83
N SER A 123 15.97 -28.14 -14.07
CA SER A 123 15.26 -27.13 -14.87
C SER A 123 16.06 -26.75 -16.12
N LYS A 124 15.41 -26.12 -17.10
CA LYS A 124 16.08 -25.58 -18.31
C LYS A 124 16.98 -24.40 -17.97
N LYS A 125 16.65 -23.62 -16.95
CA LYS A 125 17.48 -22.52 -16.46
C LYS A 125 18.25 -23.00 -15.22
N ASP A 126 19.50 -22.56 -15.11
CA ASP A 126 20.37 -22.95 -13.98
C ASP A 126 20.17 -22.06 -12.75
N ALA A 127 19.52 -20.92 -12.91
CA ALA A 127 19.17 -20.01 -11.83
C ALA A 127 17.91 -19.19 -12.13
N ILE A 128 17.23 -18.78 -11.08
CA ILE A 128 16.06 -17.90 -11.09
C ILE A 128 16.29 -16.77 -10.11
N LYS A 129 15.78 -15.59 -10.45
CA LYS A 129 15.75 -14.44 -9.58
C LYS A 129 14.46 -14.47 -8.76
N LEU A 130 14.58 -14.36 -7.45
CA LEU A 130 13.46 -14.09 -6.58
C LEU A 130 13.36 -12.59 -6.33
N ILE A 131 12.17 -12.05 -6.48
CA ILE A 131 11.87 -10.62 -6.34
C ILE A 131 10.74 -10.41 -5.33
N VAL A 132 10.73 -9.23 -4.71
CA VAL A 132 9.57 -8.75 -3.96
C VAL A 132 8.71 -7.92 -4.91
N PRO A 133 7.41 -8.22 -5.04
CA PRO A 133 6.56 -7.57 -6.05
C PRO A 133 6.15 -6.14 -5.72
N CYS A 134 6.52 -5.62 -4.55
CA CYS A 134 6.12 -4.29 -4.06
C CYS A 134 7.25 -3.60 -3.29
N SER A 135 7.11 -2.28 -3.07
CA SER A 135 8.02 -1.55 -2.17
C SER A 135 7.92 -2.09 -0.74
N LEU A 136 9.05 -2.18 -0.06
CA LEU A 136 9.13 -2.57 1.36
C LEU A 136 9.02 -1.38 2.32
N GLN A 137 8.73 -0.18 1.81
CA GLN A 137 8.40 0.93 2.70
C GLN A 137 7.22 0.55 3.59
N THR A 138 7.30 0.89 4.86
CA THR A 138 6.25 0.61 5.84
C THR A 138 6.16 1.69 6.88
N SER A 139 4.99 1.86 7.47
CA SER A 139 4.80 2.79 8.58
C SER A 139 5.15 2.10 9.89
N ILE A 140 5.98 2.72 10.69
CA ILE A 140 6.39 2.25 12.01
C ILE A 140 5.98 3.25 13.09
N PRO A 141 5.63 2.80 14.30
CA PRO A 141 5.34 3.69 15.41
C PRO A 141 6.58 4.53 15.79
N LYS A 142 6.36 5.80 16.09
CA LYS A 142 7.34 6.68 16.74
C LYS A 142 7.39 6.33 18.22
N PHE A 143 8.14 5.29 18.58
CA PHE A 143 8.27 4.91 19.98
C PHE A 143 8.97 6.00 20.79
N LYS A 144 8.43 6.28 21.96
CA LYS A 144 9.02 7.20 22.94
C LYS A 144 9.32 6.45 24.23
N ASP A 145 10.43 6.78 24.87
CA ASP A 145 10.74 6.31 26.20
C ASP A 145 9.82 6.96 27.27
N LYS A 146 10.01 6.58 28.53
CA LYS A 146 9.26 7.15 29.65
C LYS A 146 9.46 8.67 29.83
N ASN A 147 10.54 9.20 29.26
CA ASN A 147 10.91 10.63 29.30
C ASN A 147 10.46 11.39 28.06
N GLY A 148 9.78 10.72 27.11
CA GLY A 148 9.31 11.31 25.87
C GLY A 148 10.34 11.35 24.73
N ASN A 149 11.55 10.81 24.93
CA ASN A 149 12.58 10.75 23.89
C ASN A 149 12.23 9.68 22.86
N GLN A 150 12.49 9.97 21.58
CA GLN A 150 12.28 8.97 20.53
C GLN A 150 13.24 7.79 20.69
N ILE A 151 12.67 6.59 20.76
CA ILE A 151 13.44 5.35 20.68
C ILE A 151 13.66 5.03 19.21
N ASN A 152 14.93 5.07 18.78
CA ASN A 152 15.30 4.61 17.43
C ASN A 152 15.33 3.07 17.44
N ASN A 153 14.21 2.47 17.05
CA ASN A 153 14.20 1.05 16.77
C ASN A 153 14.89 0.82 15.42
N SER A 154 15.98 0.05 15.45
CA SER A 154 16.64 -0.38 14.23
C SER A 154 15.69 -1.23 13.38
N ILE A 155 15.64 -0.94 12.10
CA ILE A 155 14.98 -1.80 11.13
C ILE A 155 15.94 -2.94 10.78
N SER A 156 15.47 -4.16 10.89
CA SER A 156 16.18 -5.35 10.45
C SER A 156 15.34 -6.15 9.47
N VAL A 157 16.04 -6.87 8.58
CA VAL A 157 15.38 -7.65 7.53
C VAL A 157 15.88 -9.09 7.62
N GLU A 158 14.93 -10.01 7.75
CA GLU A 158 15.17 -11.45 7.70
C GLU A 158 14.72 -11.98 6.33
N ILE A 159 15.57 -12.78 5.69
CA ILE A 159 15.30 -13.35 4.37
C ILE A 159 15.26 -14.87 4.52
N ILE A 160 14.10 -15.44 4.25
CA ILE A 160 13.85 -16.88 4.29
C ILE A 160 13.67 -17.34 2.85
N LYS A 161 14.69 -18.02 2.31
CA LYS A 161 14.68 -18.54 0.94
C LYS A 161 15.42 -19.87 0.86
N PRO A 162 15.11 -20.76 -0.10
CA PRO A 162 15.87 -21.96 -0.33
C PRO A 162 17.27 -21.61 -0.88
N ASN A 163 18.25 -22.43 -0.54
CA ASN A 163 19.59 -22.34 -1.13
C ASN A 163 19.61 -22.84 -2.58
N VAL A 164 18.71 -23.77 -2.92
CA VAL A 164 18.55 -24.36 -4.25
C VAL A 164 17.10 -24.77 -4.48
N LEU A 165 16.61 -24.55 -5.69
CA LEU A 165 15.30 -25.01 -6.16
C LEU A 165 15.45 -26.25 -7.04
N PHE A 166 14.39 -27.04 -7.23
CA PHE A 166 14.43 -28.22 -8.08
C PHE A 166 13.20 -28.32 -8.98
N GLY A 167 13.45 -28.59 -10.26
CA GLY A 167 12.41 -28.89 -11.23
C GLY A 167 11.81 -27.64 -11.89
N GLU A 168 10.50 -27.69 -12.10
CA GLU A 168 9.76 -26.62 -12.76
C GLU A 168 9.57 -25.41 -11.85
N ILE A 169 9.82 -24.24 -12.38
CA ILE A 169 9.61 -22.95 -11.69
C ILE A 169 8.46 -22.22 -12.36
N LEU A 170 7.49 -21.79 -11.58
CA LEU A 170 6.35 -21.01 -12.04
C LEU A 170 6.59 -19.52 -11.73
N GLN A 171 6.43 -18.67 -12.74
CA GLN A 171 6.49 -17.23 -12.57
C GLN A 171 5.43 -16.76 -11.56
N GLY A 172 5.78 -15.82 -10.70
CA GLY A 172 4.87 -15.27 -9.68
C GLY A 172 4.57 -16.20 -8.50
N LYS A 173 5.02 -17.45 -8.52
CA LYS A 173 4.88 -18.36 -7.38
C LYS A 173 5.85 -18.00 -6.28
N GLU A 174 5.40 -18.10 -5.03
CA GLU A 174 6.22 -17.92 -3.83
C GLU A 174 7.24 -19.05 -3.67
N TYR A 175 8.49 -18.66 -3.42
CA TYR A 175 9.61 -19.55 -3.13
C TYR A 175 10.40 -19.13 -1.89
N GLY A 176 9.96 -18.10 -1.21
CA GLY A 176 10.56 -17.60 0.01
C GLY A 176 9.81 -16.43 0.56
N LYS A 177 10.30 -15.86 1.65
CA LYS A 177 9.71 -14.72 2.33
C LYS A 177 10.76 -13.73 2.76
N ILE A 178 10.39 -12.47 2.82
CA ILE A 178 11.16 -11.40 3.43
C ILE A 178 10.35 -10.82 4.58
N LYS A 179 10.98 -10.68 5.75
CA LYS A 179 10.35 -10.14 6.95
C LYS A 179 11.10 -8.90 7.39
N VAL A 180 10.36 -7.87 7.70
CA VAL A 180 10.88 -6.59 8.19
C VAL A 180 10.48 -6.43 9.65
N TYR A 181 11.44 -6.15 10.50
CA TYR A 181 11.26 -5.97 11.93
C TYR A 181 11.63 -4.54 12.34
N SER A 182 10.95 -4.04 13.35
CA SER A 182 11.35 -2.86 14.12
C SER A 182 11.70 -3.31 15.54
N GLY A 183 12.99 -3.38 15.86
CA GLY A 183 13.46 -4.11 17.03
C GLY A 183 13.04 -5.58 16.96
N ASN A 184 12.27 -6.06 17.94
CA ASN A 184 11.76 -7.44 17.97
C ASN A 184 10.36 -7.61 17.37
N PHE A 185 9.74 -6.55 16.87
CA PHE A 185 8.38 -6.59 16.34
C PHE A 185 8.38 -6.81 14.84
N LEU A 186 7.73 -7.87 14.37
CA LEU A 186 7.45 -8.07 12.95
C LEU A 186 6.45 -7.01 12.49
N ILE A 187 6.88 -6.14 11.56
CA ILE A 187 6.04 -5.06 11.03
C ILE A 187 5.54 -5.34 9.63
N ARG A 188 6.25 -6.19 8.87
CA ARG A 188 5.84 -6.56 7.52
C ARG A 188 6.42 -7.91 7.10
N GLU A 189 5.64 -8.69 6.38
CA GLU A 189 6.06 -9.93 5.72
C GLU A 189 5.57 -9.90 4.27
N GLU A 190 6.48 -10.21 3.34
CA GLU A 190 6.17 -10.26 1.91
C GLU A 190 6.74 -11.52 1.28
N SER A 191 6.09 -11.99 0.22
CA SER A 191 6.53 -13.15 -0.53
C SER A 191 7.69 -12.82 -1.47
N LEU A 192 8.69 -13.70 -1.51
CA LEU A 192 9.70 -13.74 -2.56
C LEU A 192 9.17 -14.63 -3.70
N ILE A 193 8.87 -14.02 -4.83
CA ILE A 193 8.31 -14.70 -6.00
C ILE A 193 9.32 -14.83 -7.12
N ALA A 194 9.18 -15.86 -7.97
CA ALA A 194 10.02 -16.01 -9.14
C ALA A 194 9.71 -14.93 -10.20
N ASP A 195 10.75 -14.27 -10.70
CA ASP A 195 10.67 -13.23 -11.74
C ASP A 195 10.22 -13.79 -13.10
N ARG A 196 10.45 -15.07 -13.33
CA ARG A 196 10.15 -15.78 -14.57
C ARG A 196 9.91 -17.27 -14.34
N GLU A 197 9.31 -17.92 -15.32
CA GLU A 197 9.16 -19.37 -15.34
C GLU A 197 10.41 -20.09 -15.84
N SER A 198 10.56 -21.36 -15.51
CA SER A 198 11.50 -22.28 -16.11
C SER A 198 10.94 -23.70 -16.14
N ASN A 199 10.80 -24.27 -17.31
CA ASN A 199 10.33 -25.63 -17.51
C ASN A 199 11.38 -26.67 -17.09
N LYS A 200 10.92 -27.91 -16.86
CA LYS A 200 11.79 -29.03 -16.57
C LYS A 200 12.82 -29.23 -17.70
N SER A 201 14.03 -29.60 -17.32
CA SER A 201 15.09 -30.01 -18.26
C SER A 201 14.82 -31.42 -18.84
N ASN A 202 15.72 -31.88 -19.72
CA ASN A 202 15.69 -33.26 -20.22
C ASN A 202 15.90 -34.28 -19.09
N ILE A 203 15.53 -35.53 -19.34
CA ILE A 203 15.54 -36.61 -18.34
C ILE A 203 16.96 -36.84 -17.78
N LEU A 204 17.98 -36.87 -18.63
CA LEU A 204 19.35 -37.14 -18.22
C LEU A 204 19.88 -36.05 -17.26
N LYS A 205 19.72 -34.78 -17.60
CA LYS A 205 20.08 -33.66 -16.72
C LYS A 205 19.32 -33.75 -15.38
N ARG A 206 18.02 -34.08 -15.40
CA ARG A 206 17.21 -34.20 -14.19
C ARG A 206 17.69 -35.30 -13.25
N ILE A 207 18.11 -36.46 -13.78
CA ILE A 207 18.65 -37.54 -12.96
C ILE A 207 19.95 -37.10 -12.30
N PHE A 208 20.85 -36.50 -13.06
CA PHE A 208 22.13 -36.01 -12.55
C PHE A 208 21.92 -34.90 -11.50
N ASP A 209 21.12 -33.90 -11.82
CA ASP A 209 20.80 -32.79 -10.93
C ASP A 209 20.09 -33.26 -9.64
N LYS A 210 19.33 -34.35 -9.69
CA LYS A 210 18.69 -34.93 -8.53
C LYS A 210 19.70 -35.52 -7.55
N LEU A 211 20.75 -36.16 -8.04
CA LEU A 211 21.86 -36.64 -7.19
C LEU A 211 22.54 -35.47 -6.48
N ILE A 212 22.86 -34.41 -7.22
CA ILE A 212 23.46 -33.20 -6.66
C ILE A 212 22.52 -32.56 -5.61
N TYR A 213 21.24 -32.47 -5.89
CA TYR A 213 20.26 -31.89 -4.96
C TYR A 213 20.23 -32.60 -3.61
N PHE A 214 20.31 -33.92 -3.58
CA PHE A 214 20.34 -34.69 -2.34
C PHE A 214 21.64 -34.49 -1.53
N THR A 215 22.76 -34.17 -2.17
CA THR A 215 24.01 -33.88 -1.46
C THR A 215 24.01 -32.47 -0.84
N ILE A 216 23.33 -31.50 -1.46
CA ILE A 216 23.27 -30.11 -0.96
C ILE A 216 22.22 -29.96 0.16
N LYS A 217 21.18 -30.79 0.19
CA LYS A 217 20.08 -30.69 1.16
C LYS A 217 20.40 -31.33 2.52
N LYS A 218 21.57 -31.99 2.67
CA LYS A 218 22.07 -32.41 3.97
C LYS A 218 22.71 -31.23 4.70
#